data_60362c5449928494e1aed0cd3e2f90e1
#
_entry.id   60362c5449928494e1aed0cd3e2f90e1
#
_cell.length_a   1.000
_cell.length_b   1.000
_cell.length_c   1.000
_cell.angle_alpha   90.00
_cell.angle_beta   90.00
_cell.angle_gamma   90.00
#
_symmetry.space_group_name_H-M   'P 1'
#
loop_
_entity.id
_entity.type
_entity.pdbx_description
1 polymer ?
#
loop_
_entity_poly.entity_id
_entity_poly.type
_entity_poly.pdbx_seq_one_letter_code
_entity_poly.pdbx_strand_id
1 'polypeptide(L)'
;ISQEGEYTQLKMPSGEIRLVDKRCLCTVGQVGNLDIRHNSLGKAGRSRKLGIRPTVRGTAMNPVDHPHGGGEGNQPIGLKHPKTKWGKHAYGVKTRAPKKGSGRLIIKRRK
;
A
#
# COMPACT_ATOMS: atom_id res chain seq x y z
N ILE A 1 -12.71 -19.90 -6.88
CA ILE A 1 -13.22 -20.75 -5.79
C ILE A 1 -14.60 -21.27 -6.16
N SER A 2 -15.52 -20.41 -6.51
CA SER A 2 -16.86 -20.77 -6.99
C SER A 2 -17.36 -19.77 -8.02
N GLN A 3 -18.37 -20.17 -8.79
CA GLN A 3 -19.07 -19.32 -9.73
C GLN A 3 -20.55 -19.27 -9.35
N GLU A 4 -21.08 -18.08 -9.15
CA GLU A 4 -22.46 -17.86 -8.74
C GLU A 4 -23.07 -16.73 -9.60
N GLY A 5 -24.06 -17.06 -10.42
CA GLY A 5 -24.73 -16.10 -11.29
C GLY A 5 -23.78 -15.39 -12.26
N GLU A 6 -23.74 -14.06 -12.20
CA GLU A 6 -22.91 -13.20 -13.07
C GLU A 6 -21.48 -13.00 -12.53
N TYR A 7 -21.16 -13.52 -11.35
CA TYR A 7 -19.89 -13.28 -10.69
C TYR A 7 -19.14 -14.58 -10.39
N THR A 8 -17.82 -14.47 -10.40
CA THR A 8 -16.90 -15.54 -10.01
C THR A 8 -16.13 -15.11 -8.77
N GLN A 9 -16.02 -16.00 -7.79
CA GLN A 9 -15.23 -15.76 -6.58
C GLN A 9 -13.76 -16.07 -6.83
N LEU A 10 -12.91 -15.07 -6.71
CA LEU A 10 -11.46 -15.22 -6.84
C LEU A 10 -10.76 -14.98 -5.49
N LYS A 11 -9.87 -15.91 -5.13
CA LYS A 11 -8.93 -15.74 -4.03
C LYS A 11 -7.66 -15.08 -4.59
N MET A 12 -7.41 -13.88 -4.15
CA MET A 12 -6.21 -13.11 -4.55
C MET A 12 -4.97 -13.61 -3.80
N PRO A 13 -3.75 -13.35 -4.31
CA PRO A 13 -2.51 -13.71 -3.63
C PRO A 13 -2.39 -13.12 -2.21
N SER A 14 -3.01 -11.97 -1.95
CA SER A 14 -3.07 -11.32 -0.63
C SER A 14 -3.97 -12.05 0.38
N GLY A 15 -4.72 -13.08 -0.04
CA GLY A 15 -5.74 -13.76 0.76
C GLY A 15 -7.12 -13.12 0.73
N GLU A 16 -7.28 -11.98 0.04
CA GLU A 16 -8.60 -11.36 -0.18
C GLU A 16 -9.43 -12.20 -1.13
N ILE A 17 -10.73 -12.39 -0.81
CA ILE A 17 -11.70 -13.06 -1.68
C ILE A 17 -12.61 -11.98 -2.26
N ARG A 18 -12.66 -11.91 -3.58
CA ARG A 18 -13.45 -10.92 -4.32
C ARG A 18 -14.35 -11.57 -5.36
N LEU A 19 -15.45 -10.87 -5.63
CA LEU A 19 -16.31 -11.12 -6.78
C LEU A 19 -15.76 -10.38 -8.00
N VAL A 20 -15.63 -11.07 -9.11
CA VAL A 20 -15.24 -10.52 -10.42
C VAL A 20 -16.29 -10.94 -11.43
N ASP A 21 -16.67 -10.06 -12.35
CA ASP A 21 -17.63 -10.37 -13.42
C ASP A 21 -17.08 -11.54 -14.26
N LYS A 22 -17.92 -12.54 -14.51
CA LYS A 22 -17.54 -13.74 -15.27
C LYS A 22 -17.05 -13.46 -16.68
N ARG A 23 -17.40 -12.32 -17.25
CA ARG A 23 -16.97 -11.89 -18.59
C ARG A 23 -15.54 -11.36 -18.63
N CYS A 24 -14.91 -11.16 -17.48
CA CYS A 24 -13.53 -10.68 -17.43
C CYS A 24 -12.58 -11.73 -17.97
N LEU A 25 -11.70 -11.32 -18.87
CA LEU A 25 -10.61 -12.16 -19.37
C LEU A 25 -9.52 -12.29 -18.31
N CYS A 26 -8.86 -13.45 -18.32
CA CYS A 26 -7.71 -13.71 -17.45
C CYS A 26 -6.61 -14.45 -18.20
N THR A 27 -5.38 -14.31 -17.74
CA THR A 27 -4.25 -15.09 -18.22
C THR A 27 -3.98 -16.21 -17.22
N VAL A 28 -3.94 -17.44 -17.70
CA VAL A 28 -3.61 -18.62 -16.88
C VAL A 28 -2.11 -18.84 -16.97
N GLY A 29 -1.45 -18.95 -15.83
CA GLY A 29 -0.03 -19.22 -15.77
C GLY A 29 0.66 -18.45 -14.64
N GLN A 30 1.98 -18.50 -14.65
CA GLN A 30 2.83 -17.85 -13.67
C GLN A 30 3.39 -16.54 -14.24
N VAL A 31 3.43 -15.49 -13.44
CA VAL A 31 4.04 -14.22 -13.84
C VAL A 31 5.56 -14.43 -14.04
N GLY A 32 6.09 -13.86 -15.12
CA GLY A 32 7.53 -13.92 -15.40
C GLY A 32 8.36 -13.03 -14.49
N ASN A 33 9.69 -13.17 -14.60
CA ASN A 33 10.67 -12.36 -13.85
C ASN A 33 10.48 -12.40 -12.33
N LEU A 34 10.32 -13.60 -11.78
CA LEU A 34 10.09 -13.81 -10.35
C LEU A 34 11.23 -13.27 -9.47
N ASP A 35 12.45 -13.31 -9.99
CA ASP A 35 13.67 -12.91 -9.28
C ASP A 35 13.80 -11.40 -9.06
N ILE A 36 12.95 -10.60 -9.68
CA ILE A 36 12.98 -9.13 -9.51
C ILE A 36 12.85 -8.71 -8.05
N ARG A 37 12.17 -9.53 -7.23
CA ARG A 37 12.00 -9.25 -5.78
C ARG A 37 13.30 -9.37 -4.99
N HIS A 38 14.26 -10.11 -5.51
CA HIS A 38 15.58 -10.34 -4.90
C HIS A 38 16.61 -9.30 -5.35
N ASN A 39 16.28 -8.48 -6.34
CA ASN A 39 17.18 -7.46 -6.84
C ASN A 39 17.26 -6.27 -5.88
N SER A 40 18.46 -6.09 -5.30
CA SER A 40 18.75 -4.88 -4.53
C SER A 40 19.16 -3.75 -5.47
N LEU A 41 18.57 -2.59 -5.31
CA LEU A 41 18.96 -1.40 -6.07
C LEU A 41 20.37 -0.91 -5.71
N GLY A 42 20.80 -1.09 -4.48
CA GLY A 42 22.13 -0.82 -3.97
C GLY A 42 22.50 0.66 -3.86
N LYS A 43 21.98 1.53 -4.72
CA LYS A 43 22.26 2.98 -4.69
C LYS A 43 21.06 3.82 -5.13
N ALA A 44 21.00 5.05 -4.61
CA ALA A 44 19.91 6.00 -4.85
C ALA A 44 19.72 6.33 -6.35
N GLY A 45 20.78 6.38 -7.13
CA GLY A 45 20.71 6.66 -8.57
C GLY A 45 19.89 5.63 -9.35
N ARG A 46 19.89 4.35 -8.95
CA ARG A 46 19.04 3.32 -9.57
C ARG A 46 17.56 3.56 -9.28
N SER A 47 17.22 3.95 -8.05
CA SER A 47 15.84 4.32 -7.70
C SER A 47 15.38 5.52 -8.51
N ARG A 48 16.24 6.51 -8.72
CA ARG A 48 15.94 7.69 -9.56
C ARG A 48 15.65 7.30 -11.00
N LYS A 49 16.38 6.37 -11.57
CA LYS A 49 16.14 5.84 -12.94
C LYS A 49 14.80 5.13 -13.08
N LEU A 50 14.27 4.56 -11.98
CA LEU A 50 12.94 3.96 -11.93
C LEU A 50 11.81 5.00 -11.71
N GLY A 51 12.12 6.29 -11.70
CA GLY A 51 11.16 7.35 -11.47
C GLY A 51 10.79 7.58 -10.01
N ILE A 52 11.45 6.89 -9.07
CA ILE A 52 11.20 7.03 -7.63
C ILE A 52 11.89 8.28 -7.12
N ARG A 53 11.13 9.22 -6.61
CA ARG A 53 11.67 10.43 -6.00
C ARG A 53 12.19 10.18 -4.59
N PRO A 54 13.20 10.94 -4.13
CA PRO A 54 13.68 10.86 -2.75
C PRO A 54 12.58 11.14 -1.74
N THR A 55 12.60 10.41 -0.63
CA THR A 55 11.67 10.60 0.50
C THR A 55 12.43 11.17 1.69
N VAL A 56 11.90 12.23 2.29
CA VAL A 56 12.42 12.83 3.51
C VAL A 56 11.55 12.39 4.68
N ARG A 57 12.20 11.97 5.77
CA ARG A 57 11.49 11.60 7.01
C ARG A 57 10.90 12.84 7.67
N GLY A 58 9.72 12.73 8.28
CA GLY A 58 9.09 13.83 9.02
C GLY A 58 9.95 14.37 10.17
N THR A 59 10.73 13.51 10.84
CA THR A 59 11.65 13.92 11.91
C THR A 59 12.83 14.78 11.44
N ALA A 60 13.14 14.75 10.14
CA ALA A 60 14.17 15.59 9.51
C ALA A 60 13.64 16.92 8.98
N MET A 61 12.35 17.18 9.16
CA MET A 61 11.67 18.41 8.71
C MET A 61 11.53 19.41 9.85
N ASN A 62 11.12 20.63 9.52
CA ASN A 62 10.76 21.64 10.49
C ASN A 62 9.32 21.41 11.02
N PRO A 63 8.98 21.97 12.20
CA PRO A 63 7.64 21.81 12.80
C PRO A 63 6.51 22.27 11.88
N VAL A 64 6.74 23.27 11.04
CA VAL A 64 5.75 23.78 10.08
C VAL A 64 5.44 22.77 8.97
N ASP A 65 6.39 21.90 8.63
CA ASP A 65 6.28 20.97 7.50
C ASP A 65 5.72 19.59 7.92
N HIS A 66 5.97 19.19 9.16
CA HIS A 66 5.54 17.88 9.65
C HIS A 66 5.34 17.87 11.17
N PRO A 67 4.31 17.15 11.69
CA PRO A 67 4.09 17.00 13.14
C PRO A 67 5.26 16.37 13.92
N HIS A 68 6.16 15.65 13.22
CA HIS A 68 7.37 15.05 13.84
C HIS A 68 8.60 15.95 13.73
N GLY A 69 8.46 17.13 13.12
CA GLY A 69 9.59 18.04 12.91
C GLY A 69 10.03 18.77 14.17
N GLY A 70 11.18 19.44 14.09
CA GLY A 70 11.66 20.35 15.13
C GLY A 70 12.72 19.78 16.07
N GLY A 71 13.43 18.74 15.66
CA GLY A 71 14.57 18.21 16.41
C GLY A 71 15.83 18.10 15.54
N GLU A 72 16.81 17.31 16.01
CA GLU A 72 18.08 17.09 15.32
C GLU A 72 18.02 15.95 14.26
N GLY A 73 16.85 15.38 14.01
CA GLY A 73 16.63 14.29 13.05
C GLY A 73 16.82 12.88 13.61
N ASN A 74 17.36 12.73 14.79
CA ASN A 74 17.53 11.45 15.51
C ASN A 74 16.62 11.30 16.72
N GLN A 75 15.88 12.35 17.07
CA GLN A 75 14.95 12.35 18.19
C GLN A 75 13.74 11.41 17.94
N PRO A 76 13.10 10.91 19.00
CA PRO A 76 11.81 10.24 18.90
C PRO A 76 10.73 11.22 18.42
N ILE A 77 9.64 10.68 17.90
CA ILE A 77 8.53 11.50 17.38
C ILE A 77 7.81 12.34 18.45
N GLY A 78 7.99 12.03 19.74
CA GLY A 78 7.38 12.76 20.85
C GLY A 78 5.84 12.66 20.95
N LEU A 79 5.23 11.80 20.15
CA LEU A 79 3.78 11.63 20.08
C LEU A 79 3.38 10.19 20.42
N LYS A 80 2.18 10.03 20.97
CA LYS A 80 1.63 8.71 21.31
C LYS A 80 1.56 7.77 20.10
N HIS A 81 1.31 8.31 18.92
CA HIS A 81 1.23 7.57 17.67
C HIS A 81 1.91 8.34 16.53
N PRO A 82 2.58 7.64 15.59
CA PRO A 82 3.09 8.28 14.39
C PRO A 82 1.99 8.96 13.59
N LYS A 83 2.30 10.12 13.04
CA LYS A 83 1.36 10.91 12.24
C LYS A 83 1.87 11.10 10.81
N THR A 84 0.93 11.30 9.91
CA THR A 84 1.22 11.76 8.54
C THR A 84 1.49 13.26 8.55
N LYS A 85 1.99 13.80 7.44
CA LYS A 85 2.19 15.26 7.29
C LYS A 85 0.92 16.08 7.48
N TRP A 86 -0.25 15.49 7.36
CA TRP A 86 -1.55 16.14 7.61
C TRP A 86 -2.10 15.92 9.02
N GLY A 87 -1.31 15.38 9.93
CA GLY A 87 -1.70 15.15 11.32
C GLY A 87 -2.57 13.92 11.58
N LYS A 88 -2.86 13.11 10.55
CA LYS A 88 -3.62 11.86 10.71
C LYS A 88 -2.71 10.73 11.20
N HIS A 89 -3.30 9.72 11.87
CA HIS A 89 -2.56 8.51 12.25
C HIS A 89 -1.92 7.84 11.02
N ALA A 90 -0.65 7.46 11.12
CA ALA A 90 0.10 6.87 10.02
C ALA A 90 -0.11 5.37 9.89
N TYR A 91 -0.20 4.62 11.00
CA TYR A 91 -0.29 3.17 11.02
C TYR A 91 -1.59 2.68 11.66
N GLY A 92 -2.01 1.47 11.27
CA GLY A 92 -3.19 0.80 11.82
C GLY A 92 -4.53 1.37 11.36
N VAL A 93 -4.54 2.34 10.46
CA VAL A 93 -5.76 3.00 9.98
C VAL A 93 -6.23 2.35 8.68
N LYS A 94 -7.53 2.08 8.61
CA LYS A 94 -8.16 1.63 7.36
C LYS A 94 -8.25 2.80 6.38
N THR A 95 -7.45 2.76 5.31
CA THR A 95 -7.38 3.84 4.31
C THR A 95 -8.39 3.71 3.19
N ARG A 96 -9.00 2.52 3.01
CA ARG A 96 -10.05 2.34 2.00
C ARG A 96 -11.29 3.16 2.39
N ALA A 97 -11.76 3.99 1.47
CA ALA A 97 -12.97 4.78 1.69
C ALA A 97 -14.19 3.87 1.96
N PRO A 98 -14.95 4.09 3.06
CA PRO A 98 -16.09 3.22 3.41
C PRO A 98 -17.17 3.18 2.31
N LYS A 99 -17.41 4.31 1.66
CA LYS A 99 -18.42 4.46 0.60
C LYS A 99 -17.95 4.02 -0.80
N LYS A 100 -16.77 3.38 -0.92
CA LYS A 100 -16.28 2.93 -2.22
C LYS A 100 -17.18 1.82 -2.76
N GLY A 101 -17.86 2.04 -3.90
CA GLY A 101 -18.82 1.13 -4.49
C GLY A 101 -18.31 -0.30 -4.71
N SER A 102 -17.02 -0.47 -5.06
CA SER A 102 -16.41 -1.79 -5.19
C SER A 102 -16.22 -2.53 -3.84
N GLY A 103 -16.59 -1.92 -2.72
CA GLY A 103 -16.59 -2.58 -1.40
C GLY A 103 -17.56 -3.76 -1.34
N ARG A 104 -18.69 -3.67 -2.03
CA ARG A 104 -19.71 -4.75 -2.12
C ARG A 104 -19.20 -6.02 -2.79
N LEU A 105 -18.15 -5.91 -3.61
CA LEU A 105 -17.54 -7.04 -4.31
C LEU A 105 -16.48 -7.76 -3.48
N ILE A 106 -16.21 -7.33 -2.26
CA ILE A 106 -15.23 -7.96 -1.38
C ILE A 106 -15.97 -8.83 -0.37
N ILE A 107 -15.83 -10.16 -0.49
CA ILE A 107 -16.43 -11.12 0.43
C ILE A 107 -15.59 -11.21 1.72
N LYS A 108 -14.29 -11.37 1.57
CA LYS A 108 -13.36 -11.49 2.70
C LYS A 108 -12.13 -10.62 2.45
N ARG A 109 -11.83 -9.74 3.38
CA ARG A 109 -10.63 -8.90 3.30
C ARG A 109 -9.38 -9.69 3.69
N ARG A 110 -8.23 -9.22 3.18
CA ARG A 110 -6.92 -9.68 3.69
C ARG A 110 -6.82 -9.37 5.19
N LYS A 111 -6.15 -10.23 5.92
CA LYS A 111 -5.80 -9.97 7.33
C LYS A 111 -4.73 -8.88 7.41
#